data_9fbca350c6255fe30e6b68d47f474fb2
#
_entry.id   9fbca350c6255fe30e6b68d47f474fb2
#
_cell.length_a   1.000
_cell.length_b   1.000
_cell.length_c   1.000
_cell.angle_alpha   90.00
_cell.angle_beta   90.00
_cell.angle_gamma   90.00
#
_symmetry.space_group_name_H-M   'P 1'
#
loop_
_entity.id
_entity.type
_entity.pdbx_description
1 polymer ?
#
loop_
_entity_poly.entity_id
_entity_poly.type
_entity_poly.pdbx_seq_one_letter_code
_entity_poly.pdbx_strand_id
1 'polypeptide(L)'
;MSYKIDFFDAFECTGGGCNNSCCCGWKISIDKGTYDFYQNQCGTFAEYVKENIEQSGEDFYVKLTDKKACPFLDDNRLCRIYKEYGPEHQASTCQIFPRSFRIKNGKTTFSLFRHGCEVVLRGIFQHNGPIYLIQDTDDVDLLSEKRLAEFMSFSMDLLQEESISLGAALGTVLYLCLEQTSKIKDNKGILEIPNENKVFDILNEFASVQHSMPKEELEGAAWEVVFLIVDTFCNVIEETGLRAKDMI
;
A
#
# COMPACT_ATOMS: atom_id res chain seq x y z
N MET A 1 14.97 10.28 10.27
CA MET A 1 13.95 10.93 9.40
C MET A 1 12.88 9.93 9.11
N SER A 2 11.61 10.27 9.37
CA SER A 2 10.46 9.55 8.84
C SER A 2 9.79 10.39 7.75
N TYR A 3 9.04 9.73 6.89
CA TYR A 3 8.41 10.35 5.72
C TYR A 3 6.95 9.94 5.66
N LYS A 4 6.09 10.83 5.19
CA LYS A 4 4.68 10.55 4.94
C LYS A 4 4.21 11.20 3.65
N ILE A 5 3.11 10.68 3.10
CA ILE A 5 2.41 11.35 2.01
C ILE A 5 1.78 12.64 2.56
N ASP A 6 1.79 13.72 1.80
CA ASP A 6 1.40 15.06 2.25
C ASP A 6 -0.03 15.17 2.80
N PHE A 7 -0.97 14.38 2.28
CA PHE A 7 -2.37 14.33 2.76
C PHE A 7 -2.64 13.22 3.78
N PHE A 8 -1.61 12.58 4.35
CA PHE A 8 -1.77 11.43 5.26
C PHE A 8 -2.61 11.75 6.50
N ASP A 9 -2.37 12.90 7.11
CA ASP A 9 -3.05 13.32 8.34
C ASP A 9 -4.48 13.81 8.06
N ALA A 10 -4.76 14.27 6.85
CA ALA A 10 -6.09 14.73 6.45
C ALA A 10 -7.07 13.61 6.09
N PHE A 11 -6.62 12.35 6.13
CA PHE A 11 -7.47 11.21 5.79
C PHE A 11 -8.56 10.98 6.83
N GLU A 12 -9.80 10.99 6.38
CA GLU A 12 -10.98 10.64 7.16
C GLU A 12 -11.77 9.51 6.45
N CYS A 13 -12.08 8.45 7.20
CA CYS A 13 -12.87 7.33 6.68
C CYS A 13 -14.36 7.73 6.58
N THR A 14 -14.98 7.48 5.44
CA THR A 14 -16.42 7.74 5.22
C THR A 14 -17.34 6.63 5.75
N GLY A 15 -16.77 5.60 6.38
CA GLY A 15 -17.52 4.45 6.91
C GLY A 15 -18.32 3.73 5.83
N GLY A 16 -19.65 3.60 6.04
CA GLY A 16 -20.56 2.93 5.10
C GLY A 16 -20.78 3.65 3.77
N GLY A 17 -20.23 4.86 3.57
CA GLY A 17 -20.42 5.67 2.37
C GLY A 17 -19.59 5.24 1.14
N CYS A 18 -18.72 4.23 1.25
CA CYS A 18 -17.96 3.70 0.15
C CYS A 18 -18.78 2.75 -0.74
N ASN A 19 -18.58 2.81 -2.06
CA ASN A 19 -19.14 1.79 -2.98
C ASN A 19 -18.41 0.45 -2.81
N ASN A 20 -17.09 0.49 -2.66
CA ASN A 20 -16.25 -0.68 -2.39
C ASN A 20 -15.83 -0.68 -0.93
N SER A 21 -16.36 -1.63 -0.16
CA SER A 21 -16.05 -1.75 1.26
C SER A 21 -14.68 -2.42 1.48
N CYS A 22 -13.86 -1.83 2.34
CA CYS A 22 -12.64 -2.47 2.84
C CYS A 22 -12.90 -3.74 3.67
N CYS A 23 -14.15 -4.02 4.00
CA CYS A 23 -14.58 -5.24 4.68
C CYS A 23 -14.97 -6.36 3.69
N CYS A 24 -14.53 -6.30 2.44
CA CYS A 24 -14.86 -7.29 1.40
C CYS A 24 -13.64 -7.67 0.59
N GLY A 25 -13.58 -8.92 0.13
CA GLY A 25 -12.68 -9.37 -0.94
C GLY A 25 -11.27 -9.77 -0.51
N TRP A 26 -10.88 -9.66 0.73
CA TRP A 26 -9.55 -10.02 1.21
C TRP A 26 -9.60 -10.69 2.60
N LYS A 27 -8.55 -11.44 2.93
CA LYS A 27 -8.44 -12.18 4.17
C LYS A 27 -8.14 -11.21 5.34
N ILE A 28 -9.08 -11.06 6.26
CA ILE A 28 -8.96 -10.16 7.41
C ILE A 28 -8.32 -10.93 8.57
N SER A 29 -7.07 -10.61 8.88
CA SER A 29 -6.35 -11.21 10.01
C SER A 29 -6.78 -10.59 11.34
N ILE A 30 -6.83 -11.42 12.37
CA ILE A 30 -7.13 -11.03 13.75
C ILE A 30 -5.87 -11.29 14.57
N ASP A 31 -5.33 -10.29 15.22
CA ASP A 31 -4.20 -10.46 16.13
C ASP A 31 -4.60 -11.24 17.39
N LYS A 32 -3.59 -11.86 18.04
CA LYS A 32 -3.82 -12.71 19.20
C LYS A 32 -4.52 -11.99 20.35
N GLY A 33 -4.18 -10.73 20.61
CA GLY A 33 -4.78 -9.94 21.67
C GLY A 33 -6.27 -9.69 21.43
N THR A 34 -6.63 -9.32 20.20
CA THR A 34 -8.02 -9.14 19.79
C THR A 34 -8.79 -10.45 19.79
N TYR A 35 -8.19 -11.56 19.35
CA TYR A 35 -8.79 -12.88 19.44
C TYR A 35 -9.12 -13.27 20.90
N ASP A 36 -8.15 -13.12 21.81
CA ASP A 36 -8.33 -13.44 23.23
C ASP A 36 -9.43 -12.55 23.86
N PHE A 37 -9.51 -11.29 23.49
CA PHE A 37 -10.60 -10.40 23.91
C PHE A 37 -11.95 -10.97 23.48
N TYR A 38 -12.14 -11.37 22.21
CA TYR A 38 -13.40 -11.91 21.71
C TYR A 38 -13.77 -13.23 22.42
N GLN A 39 -12.81 -14.10 22.71
CA GLN A 39 -13.06 -15.35 23.42
C GLN A 39 -13.60 -15.12 24.85
N ASN A 40 -13.21 -14.02 25.48
CA ASN A 40 -13.63 -13.67 26.85
C ASN A 40 -14.97 -12.92 26.91
N GLN A 41 -15.56 -12.51 25.77
CA GLN A 41 -16.84 -11.85 25.75
C GLN A 41 -18.00 -12.86 25.88
N CYS A 42 -19.15 -12.39 26.41
CA CYS A 42 -20.36 -13.17 26.60
C CYS A 42 -21.57 -12.50 25.92
N GLY A 43 -22.58 -13.30 25.62
CA GLY A 43 -23.83 -12.83 25.00
C GLY A 43 -23.93 -13.23 23.53
N THR A 44 -25.11 -13.02 22.96
CA THR A 44 -25.47 -13.49 21.61
C THR A 44 -24.55 -12.94 20.51
N PHE A 45 -24.11 -11.70 20.63
CA PHE A 45 -23.17 -11.12 19.66
C PHE A 45 -21.76 -11.71 19.82
N ALA A 46 -21.32 -11.96 21.04
CA ALA A 46 -20.05 -12.60 21.30
C ALA A 46 -19.97 -14.01 20.72
N GLU A 47 -21.01 -14.81 20.88
CA GLU A 47 -21.09 -16.13 20.25
C GLU A 47 -21.06 -16.04 18.73
N TYR A 48 -21.81 -15.10 18.16
CA TYR A 48 -21.77 -14.85 16.72
C TYR A 48 -20.36 -14.48 16.23
N VAL A 49 -19.61 -13.64 16.99
CA VAL A 49 -18.22 -13.29 16.65
C VAL A 49 -17.33 -14.53 16.67
N LYS A 50 -17.42 -15.35 17.72
CA LYS A 50 -16.60 -16.58 17.86
C LYS A 50 -16.86 -17.57 16.73
N GLU A 51 -18.11 -17.77 16.32
CA GLU A 51 -18.52 -18.66 15.23
C GLU A 51 -17.96 -18.20 13.87
N ASN A 52 -17.76 -16.89 13.71
CA ASN A 52 -17.27 -16.28 12.47
C ASN A 52 -15.76 -15.98 12.46
N ILE A 53 -15.01 -16.65 13.33
CA ILE A 53 -13.55 -16.65 13.30
C ILE A 53 -13.05 -18.05 12.93
N GLU A 54 -12.06 -18.12 12.06
CA GLU A 54 -11.35 -19.35 11.72
C GLU A 54 -9.90 -19.27 12.18
N GLN A 55 -9.36 -20.40 12.58
CA GLN A 55 -7.95 -20.56 12.92
C GLN A 55 -7.23 -21.34 11.81
N SER A 56 -6.06 -20.86 11.39
CA SER A 56 -5.20 -21.55 10.44
C SER A 56 -3.76 -21.55 10.98
N GLY A 57 -3.34 -22.68 11.55
CA GLY A 57 -2.09 -22.76 12.31
C GLY A 57 -2.16 -21.89 13.57
N GLU A 58 -1.24 -20.95 13.71
CA GLU A 58 -1.21 -19.98 14.81
C GLU A 58 -1.98 -18.69 14.53
N ASP A 59 -2.46 -18.51 13.31
CA ASP A 59 -3.10 -17.28 12.86
C ASP A 59 -4.64 -17.37 12.91
N PHE A 60 -5.30 -16.26 13.17
CA PHE A 60 -6.75 -16.13 13.24
C PHE A 60 -7.27 -15.20 12.16
N TYR A 61 -8.43 -15.53 11.60
CA TYR A 61 -9.03 -14.77 10.50
C TYR A 61 -10.54 -14.68 10.63
N VAL A 62 -11.11 -13.63 10.06
CA VAL A 62 -12.57 -13.52 9.90
C VAL A 62 -13.03 -14.49 8.80
N LYS A 63 -14.02 -15.35 9.09
CA LYS A 63 -14.71 -16.14 8.06
C LYS A 63 -15.58 -15.22 7.24
N LEU A 64 -15.17 -14.98 6.00
CA LEU A 64 -15.99 -14.18 5.08
C LEU A 64 -17.24 -14.94 4.66
N THR A 65 -18.30 -14.21 4.40
CA THR A 65 -19.55 -14.75 3.84
C THR A 65 -19.33 -15.29 2.41
N ASP A 66 -20.30 -16.01 1.84
CA ASP A 66 -20.26 -16.48 0.45
C ASP A 66 -20.06 -15.33 -0.57
N LYS A 67 -20.50 -14.13 -0.21
CA LYS A 67 -20.24 -12.90 -0.99
C LYS A 67 -18.89 -12.25 -0.71
N LYS A 68 -17.99 -12.95 -0.02
CA LYS A 68 -16.66 -12.47 0.40
C LYS A 68 -16.70 -11.19 1.24
N ALA A 69 -17.78 -10.94 1.95
CA ALA A 69 -17.94 -9.81 2.87
C ALA A 69 -17.68 -10.25 4.32
N CYS A 70 -17.20 -9.30 5.13
CA CYS A 70 -17.07 -9.50 6.58
C CYS A 70 -18.48 -9.70 7.20
N PRO A 71 -18.70 -10.75 8.00
CA PRO A 71 -19.98 -11.02 8.63
C PRO A 71 -20.37 -9.99 9.70
N PHE A 72 -19.42 -9.17 10.13
CA PHE A 72 -19.63 -8.14 11.15
C PHE A 72 -20.12 -6.80 10.59
N LEU A 73 -20.42 -6.71 9.28
CA LEU A 73 -21.12 -5.56 8.71
C LEU A 73 -22.60 -5.63 9.04
N ASP A 74 -23.19 -4.50 9.45
CA ASP A 74 -24.64 -4.32 9.56
C ASP A 74 -25.26 -3.92 8.21
N ASP A 75 -26.59 -3.77 8.20
CA ASP A 75 -27.34 -3.39 7.00
C ASP A 75 -26.96 -2.00 6.46
N ASN A 76 -26.39 -1.13 7.28
CA ASN A 76 -25.85 0.17 6.90
C ASN A 76 -24.39 0.11 6.49
N ARG A 77 -23.81 -1.10 6.36
CA ARG A 77 -22.41 -1.35 6.02
C ARG A 77 -21.42 -0.78 7.05
N LEU A 78 -21.84 -0.68 8.31
CA LEU A 78 -21.01 -0.27 9.42
C LEU A 78 -20.58 -1.48 10.25
N CYS A 79 -19.40 -1.40 10.85
CA CYS A 79 -18.82 -2.49 11.63
C CYS A 79 -19.54 -2.67 12.97
N ARG A 80 -20.14 -3.84 13.21
CA ARG A 80 -20.77 -4.19 14.48
C ARG A 80 -19.76 -4.35 15.62
N ILE A 81 -18.55 -4.82 15.33
CA ILE A 81 -17.47 -4.86 16.34
C ILE A 81 -17.20 -3.44 16.87
N TYR A 82 -17.07 -2.48 15.95
CA TYR A 82 -16.88 -1.07 16.33
C TYR A 82 -18.03 -0.54 17.21
N LYS A 83 -19.27 -0.88 16.88
CA LYS A 83 -20.44 -0.41 17.60
C LYS A 83 -20.61 -1.03 18.99
N GLU A 84 -20.33 -2.33 19.10
CA GLU A 84 -20.59 -3.11 20.32
C GLU A 84 -19.41 -3.08 21.30
N TYR A 85 -18.19 -3.04 20.79
CA TYR A 85 -16.97 -3.17 21.59
C TYR A 85 -16.04 -1.95 21.54
N GLY A 86 -16.25 -1.02 20.63
CA GLY A 86 -15.39 0.13 20.44
C GLY A 86 -14.32 -0.07 19.36
N PRO A 87 -13.70 1.04 18.90
CA PRO A 87 -12.66 1.01 17.87
C PRO A 87 -11.40 0.24 18.30
N GLU A 88 -11.05 0.28 19.60
CA GLU A 88 -9.89 -0.38 20.19
C GLU A 88 -9.97 -1.91 20.17
N HIS A 89 -11.15 -2.45 19.97
CA HIS A 89 -11.41 -3.89 19.90
C HIS A 89 -11.63 -4.41 18.48
N GLN A 90 -11.47 -3.58 17.48
CA GLN A 90 -11.34 -4.06 16.11
C GLN A 90 -9.99 -4.79 15.94
N ALA A 91 -9.91 -5.74 15.01
CA ALA A 91 -8.63 -6.32 14.63
C ALA A 91 -7.64 -5.21 14.23
N SER A 92 -6.36 -5.35 14.61
CA SER A 92 -5.32 -4.34 14.35
C SER A 92 -5.25 -3.96 12.87
N THR A 93 -5.41 -4.93 11.98
CA THR A 93 -5.48 -4.68 10.53
C THR A 93 -6.66 -3.77 10.13
N CYS A 94 -7.81 -3.87 10.81
CA CYS A 94 -8.99 -3.02 10.57
C CYS A 94 -8.81 -1.60 11.14
N GLN A 95 -8.13 -1.48 12.29
CA GLN A 95 -7.83 -0.19 12.92
C GLN A 95 -6.86 0.64 12.07
N ILE A 96 -5.86 -0.03 11.46
CA ILE A 96 -4.82 0.63 10.71
C ILE A 96 -5.28 0.99 9.29
N PHE A 97 -6.07 0.12 8.63
CA PHE A 97 -6.47 0.33 7.23
C PHE A 97 -7.16 1.69 7.01
N PRO A 98 -6.84 2.44 5.97
CA PRO A 98 -5.95 2.13 4.85
C PRO A 98 -4.48 2.57 5.07
N ARG A 99 -4.10 2.95 6.27
CA ARG A 99 -2.75 3.38 6.56
C ARG A 99 -1.80 2.19 6.47
N SER A 100 -0.59 2.45 5.99
CA SER A 100 0.49 1.49 5.88
C SER A 100 1.76 2.10 6.42
N PHE A 101 2.40 1.41 7.36
CA PHE A 101 3.61 1.89 8.02
C PHE A 101 4.78 0.97 7.68
N ARG A 102 5.90 1.56 7.25
CA ARG A 102 7.17 0.86 7.21
C ARG A 102 7.89 1.11 8.53
N ILE A 103 8.23 0.03 9.21
CA ILE A 103 8.91 0.08 10.52
C ILE A 103 10.31 -0.51 10.35
N LYS A 104 11.32 0.20 10.86
CA LYS A 104 12.70 -0.27 10.92
C LYS A 104 13.31 0.07 12.28
N ASN A 105 13.93 -0.90 12.92
CA ASN A 105 14.49 -0.77 14.27
C ASN A 105 13.47 -0.24 15.30
N GLY A 106 12.20 -0.68 15.20
CA GLY A 106 11.13 -0.27 16.11
C GLY A 106 10.60 1.16 15.87
N LYS A 107 11.05 1.85 14.82
CA LYS A 107 10.60 3.20 14.48
C LYS A 107 9.91 3.23 13.13
N THR A 108 8.81 3.98 13.02
CA THR A 108 8.16 4.23 11.73
C THR A 108 9.06 5.07 10.85
N THR A 109 9.34 4.59 9.65
CA THR A 109 10.16 5.29 8.65
C THR A 109 9.34 5.85 7.51
N PHE A 110 8.23 5.21 7.15
CA PHE A 110 7.28 5.72 6.17
C PHE A 110 5.84 5.52 6.63
N SER A 111 5.01 6.51 6.39
CA SER A 111 3.56 6.51 6.60
C SER A 111 2.87 6.77 5.27
N LEU A 112 2.30 5.71 4.70
CA LEU A 112 1.71 5.70 3.36
C LEU A 112 0.27 5.19 3.42
N PHE A 113 -0.40 5.14 2.27
CA PHE A 113 -1.72 4.55 2.14
C PHE A 113 -1.70 3.27 1.28
N ARG A 114 -2.61 2.37 1.60
CA ARG A 114 -2.92 1.22 0.75
C ARG A 114 -3.91 1.65 -0.33
N HIS A 115 -3.59 1.35 -1.57
CA HIS A 115 -4.40 1.72 -2.75
C HIS A 115 -5.76 1.00 -2.85
N GLY A 116 -6.04 0.01 -2.00
CA GLY A 116 -7.35 -0.67 -1.96
C GLY A 116 -8.48 0.13 -1.28
N CYS A 117 -8.23 1.37 -0.86
CA CYS A 117 -9.23 2.22 -0.24
C CYS A 117 -9.82 3.22 -1.25
N GLU A 118 -11.15 3.18 -1.45
CA GLU A 118 -11.86 4.10 -2.35
C GLU A 118 -11.66 5.57 -1.94
N VAL A 119 -11.66 5.87 -0.63
CA VAL A 119 -11.49 7.24 -0.14
C VAL A 119 -10.08 7.76 -0.42
N VAL A 120 -9.06 6.91 -0.27
CA VAL A 120 -7.68 7.27 -0.62
C VAL A 120 -7.56 7.54 -2.12
N LEU A 121 -8.09 6.65 -2.97
CA LEU A 121 -8.07 6.85 -4.42
C LEU A 121 -8.80 8.14 -4.82
N ARG A 122 -9.98 8.37 -4.22
CA ARG A 122 -10.72 9.62 -4.46
C ARG A 122 -9.91 10.84 -4.02
N GLY A 123 -9.23 10.77 -2.87
CA GLY A 123 -8.32 11.82 -2.40
C GLY A 123 -7.19 12.10 -3.38
N ILE A 124 -6.56 11.07 -3.94
CA ILE A 124 -5.52 11.20 -4.97
C ILE A 124 -6.07 11.91 -6.22
N PHE A 125 -7.23 11.46 -6.74
CA PHE A 125 -7.81 12.06 -7.95
C PHE A 125 -8.38 13.47 -7.75
N GLN A 126 -8.71 13.86 -6.54
CA GLN A 126 -9.23 15.18 -6.18
C GLN A 126 -8.17 16.11 -5.58
N HIS A 127 -6.93 15.63 -5.44
CA HIS A 127 -5.85 16.44 -4.91
C HIS A 127 -5.56 17.63 -5.84
N ASN A 128 -5.44 18.81 -5.26
CA ASN A 128 -5.13 20.02 -6.00
C ASN A 128 -3.61 20.18 -6.13
N GLY A 129 -3.06 19.76 -7.26
CA GLY A 129 -1.65 19.82 -7.58
C GLY A 129 -0.91 18.50 -7.30
N PRO A 130 0.41 18.50 -7.42
CA PRO A 130 1.24 17.30 -7.19
C PRO A 130 1.15 16.77 -5.77
N ILE A 131 1.28 15.46 -5.64
CA ILE A 131 1.35 14.75 -4.35
C ILE A 131 2.82 14.59 -3.97
N TYR A 132 3.16 14.86 -2.72
CA TYR A 132 4.54 14.83 -2.25
C TYR A 132 4.75 13.84 -1.12
N LEU A 133 5.97 13.31 -1.06
CA LEU A 133 6.49 12.64 0.13
C LEU A 133 7.18 13.69 0.99
N ILE A 134 6.61 13.99 2.16
CA ILE A 134 7.13 15.00 3.07
C ILE A 134 7.86 14.36 4.26
N GLN A 135 8.87 15.05 4.76
CA GLN A 135 9.55 14.65 5.99
C GLN A 135 8.64 14.94 7.19
N ASP A 136 8.46 13.93 8.06
CA ASP A 136 7.59 14.00 9.23
C ASP A 136 8.37 14.26 10.54
N THR A 137 9.43 13.46 10.79
CA THR A 137 10.29 13.63 11.97
C THR A 137 11.77 13.40 11.64
N ASP A 138 12.67 13.91 12.51
CA ASP A 138 14.13 13.73 12.39
C ASP A 138 14.66 12.48 13.12
N ASP A 139 13.81 11.71 13.79
CA ASP A 139 14.17 10.67 14.75
C ASP A 139 14.85 9.42 14.17
N VAL A 140 14.87 9.27 12.86
CA VAL A 140 15.44 8.10 12.17
C VAL A 140 16.56 8.53 11.24
N ASP A 141 17.80 8.39 11.69
CA ASP A 141 18.98 8.62 10.83
C ASP A 141 19.46 7.29 10.23
N LEU A 142 18.79 6.84 9.18
CA LEU A 142 19.16 5.67 8.39
C LEU A 142 19.38 6.11 6.95
N LEU A 143 20.62 6.08 6.49
CA LEU A 143 20.98 6.45 5.12
C LEU A 143 20.15 5.70 4.08
N SER A 144 19.85 4.42 4.31
CA SER A 144 19.01 3.61 3.43
C SER A 144 17.59 4.15 3.29
N GLU A 145 16.99 4.62 4.37
CA GLU A 145 15.62 5.17 4.35
C GLU A 145 15.58 6.55 3.69
N LYS A 146 16.61 7.36 3.92
CA LYS A 146 16.78 8.63 3.22
C LYS A 146 16.89 8.43 1.71
N ARG A 147 17.74 7.49 1.26
CA ARG A 147 17.87 7.16 -0.16
C ARG A 147 16.60 6.61 -0.77
N LEU A 148 15.86 5.80 -0.03
CA LEU A 148 14.55 5.32 -0.47
C LEU A 148 13.57 6.48 -0.63
N ALA A 149 13.51 7.42 0.32
CA ALA A 149 12.65 8.59 0.22
C ALA A 149 13.02 9.48 -0.98
N GLU A 150 14.30 9.73 -1.18
CA GLU A 150 14.80 10.48 -2.34
C GLU A 150 14.38 9.82 -3.67
N PHE A 151 14.52 8.50 -3.78
CA PHE A 151 14.10 7.76 -4.97
C PHE A 151 12.58 7.75 -5.17
N MET A 152 11.81 7.62 -4.09
CA MET A 152 10.34 7.70 -4.15
C MET A 152 9.89 9.10 -4.58
N SER A 153 10.46 10.17 -4.01
CA SER A 153 10.15 11.56 -4.41
C SER A 153 10.47 11.78 -5.88
N PHE A 154 11.66 11.41 -6.33
CA PHE A 154 12.04 11.47 -7.74
C PHE A 154 11.05 10.73 -8.65
N SER A 155 10.64 9.52 -8.26
CA SER A 155 9.68 8.73 -9.03
C SER A 155 8.30 9.39 -9.09
N MET A 156 7.84 9.98 -7.98
CA MET A 156 6.58 10.71 -7.92
C MET A 156 6.62 11.97 -8.80
N ASP A 157 7.71 12.75 -8.73
CA ASP A 157 7.89 13.95 -9.56
C ASP A 157 7.84 13.59 -11.04
N LEU A 158 8.56 12.52 -11.45
CA LEU A 158 8.56 12.06 -12.83
C LEU A 158 7.18 11.60 -13.32
N LEU A 159 6.41 10.89 -12.48
CA LEU A 159 5.09 10.40 -12.82
C LEU A 159 4.01 11.52 -12.88
N GLN A 160 4.28 12.65 -12.27
CA GLN A 160 3.40 13.82 -12.22
C GLN A 160 3.80 14.93 -13.19
N GLU A 161 4.92 14.75 -13.93
CA GLU A 161 5.39 15.73 -14.90
C GLU A 161 4.53 15.71 -16.17
N GLU A 162 3.72 16.77 -16.36
CA GLU A 162 2.74 16.87 -17.44
C GLU A 162 3.36 16.91 -18.86
N SER A 163 4.63 17.31 -18.96
CA SER A 163 5.36 17.34 -20.23
C SER A 163 5.82 15.97 -20.72
N ILE A 164 5.75 14.95 -19.87
CA ILE A 164 6.18 13.58 -20.14
C ILE A 164 4.95 12.66 -20.26
N SER A 165 4.92 11.81 -21.28
CA SER A 165 3.84 10.83 -21.39
C SER A 165 3.88 9.85 -20.19
N LEU A 166 2.71 9.51 -19.64
CA LEU A 166 2.61 8.58 -18.50
C LEU A 166 3.29 7.24 -18.80
N GLY A 167 3.19 6.74 -20.03
CA GLY A 167 3.85 5.50 -20.44
C GLY A 167 5.37 5.57 -20.38
N ALA A 168 5.97 6.68 -20.84
CA ALA A 168 7.42 6.88 -20.76
C ALA A 168 7.88 7.05 -19.30
N ALA A 169 7.13 7.80 -18.49
CA ALA A 169 7.42 7.97 -17.06
C ALA A 169 7.36 6.63 -16.30
N LEU A 170 6.30 5.86 -16.48
CA LEU A 170 6.14 4.53 -15.86
C LEU A 170 7.23 3.56 -16.31
N GLY A 171 7.52 3.48 -17.61
CA GLY A 171 8.60 2.64 -18.13
C GLY A 171 9.96 3.00 -17.53
N THR A 172 10.25 4.28 -17.42
CA THR A 172 11.50 4.78 -16.82
C THR A 172 11.60 4.42 -15.33
N VAL A 173 10.54 4.67 -14.54
CA VAL A 173 10.52 4.30 -13.11
C VAL A 173 10.69 2.80 -12.94
N LEU A 174 9.99 1.97 -13.73
CA LEU A 174 10.12 0.52 -13.69
C LEU A 174 11.54 0.06 -14.01
N TYR A 175 12.11 0.56 -15.11
CA TYR A 175 13.49 0.23 -15.49
C TYR A 175 14.48 0.55 -14.37
N LEU A 176 14.35 1.73 -13.76
CA LEU A 176 15.21 2.15 -12.65
C LEU A 176 15.00 1.28 -11.40
N CYS A 177 13.77 0.89 -11.08
CA CYS A 177 13.49 -0.05 -10.00
C CYS A 177 14.17 -1.41 -10.22
N LEU A 178 14.06 -1.96 -11.42
CA LEU A 178 14.69 -3.24 -11.78
C LEU A 178 16.22 -3.15 -11.70
N GLU A 179 16.81 -2.09 -12.21
CA GLU A 179 18.27 -1.87 -12.14
C GLU A 179 18.75 -1.78 -10.69
N GLN A 180 18.05 -1.01 -9.84
CA GLN A 180 18.42 -0.87 -8.44
C GLN A 180 18.26 -2.20 -7.67
N THR A 181 17.22 -2.96 -7.96
CA THR A 181 16.99 -4.27 -7.35
C THR A 181 18.13 -5.23 -7.68
N SER A 182 18.60 -5.25 -8.92
CA SER A 182 19.74 -6.06 -9.33
C SER A 182 21.02 -5.67 -8.56
N LYS A 183 21.29 -4.37 -8.43
CA LYS A 183 22.46 -3.88 -7.68
C LYS A 183 22.42 -4.24 -6.20
N ILE A 184 21.24 -4.21 -5.57
CA ILE A 184 21.04 -4.58 -4.17
C ILE A 184 21.28 -6.08 -3.97
N LYS A 185 20.77 -6.94 -4.85
CA LYS A 185 20.98 -8.39 -4.79
C LYS A 185 22.46 -8.77 -4.88
N ASP A 186 23.24 -8.06 -5.68
CA ASP A 186 24.68 -8.27 -5.81
C ASP A 186 25.51 -7.75 -4.63
N ASN A 187 24.86 -7.31 -3.55
CA ASN A 187 25.50 -6.74 -2.34
C ASN A 187 26.39 -5.50 -2.62
N LYS A 188 26.19 -4.84 -3.76
CA LYS A 188 27.01 -3.73 -4.24
C LYS A 188 26.35 -2.37 -4.12
N GLY A 189 25.10 -2.30 -3.58
CA GLY A 189 24.32 -1.11 -3.79
C GLY A 189 23.67 -0.50 -2.57
N ILE A 190 24.01 0.76 -2.34
CA ILE A 190 23.13 1.77 -1.77
C ILE A 190 22.24 2.23 -2.92
N LEU A 191 20.91 2.35 -2.67
CA LEU A 191 19.97 2.93 -3.64
C LEU A 191 20.52 4.29 -4.13
N GLU A 192 20.70 4.45 -5.43
CA GLU A 192 21.24 5.65 -6.03
C GLU A 192 20.16 6.35 -6.87
N ILE A 193 20.08 7.67 -6.74
CA ILE A 193 19.28 8.46 -7.66
C ILE A 193 20.04 8.53 -8.99
N PRO A 194 19.42 8.15 -10.11
CA PRO A 194 20.06 8.24 -11.42
C PRO A 194 20.33 9.72 -11.77
N ASN A 195 21.42 9.95 -12.49
CA ASN A 195 21.68 11.29 -12.99
C ASN A 195 20.70 11.68 -14.11
N GLU A 196 20.47 12.98 -14.30
CA GLU A 196 19.51 13.53 -15.25
C GLU A 196 19.70 13.02 -16.68
N ASN A 197 20.95 12.93 -17.16
CA ASN A 197 21.26 12.47 -18.52
C ASN A 197 20.78 11.03 -18.73
N LYS A 198 21.04 10.15 -17.75
CA LYS A 198 20.58 8.76 -17.81
C LYS A 198 19.06 8.66 -17.83
N VAL A 199 18.38 9.46 -17.00
CA VAL A 199 16.92 9.52 -16.98
C VAL A 199 16.38 9.99 -18.33
N PHE A 200 16.98 11.02 -18.90
CA PHE A 200 16.60 11.58 -20.21
C PHE A 200 16.78 10.55 -21.34
N ASP A 201 17.88 9.82 -21.35
CA ASP A 201 18.13 8.77 -22.35
C ASP A 201 17.07 7.66 -22.27
N ILE A 202 16.75 7.18 -21.06
CA ILE A 202 15.73 6.15 -20.86
C ILE A 202 14.34 6.66 -21.27
N LEU A 203 13.97 7.90 -20.90
CA LEU A 203 12.71 8.51 -21.28
C LEU A 203 12.56 8.60 -22.80
N ASN A 204 13.60 9.01 -23.50
CA ASN A 204 13.59 9.09 -24.97
C ASN A 204 13.43 7.71 -25.62
N GLU A 205 14.05 6.68 -25.06
CA GLU A 205 13.90 5.31 -25.52
C GLU A 205 12.44 4.86 -25.40
N PHE A 206 11.82 5.00 -24.24
CA PHE A 206 10.42 4.66 -24.03
C PHE A 206 9.45 5.52 -24.86
N ALA A 207 9.71 6.82 -25.00
CA ALA A 207 8.91 7.70 -25.84
C ALA A 207 8.98 7.29 -27.32
N SER A 208 10.15 6.85 -27.80
CA SER A 208 10.32 6.39 -29.18
C SER A 208 9.56 5.10 -29.47
N VAL A 209 9.56 4.15 -28.53
CA VAL A 209 8.80 2.90 -28.62
C VAL A 209 7.30 3.20 -28.64
N GLN A 210 6.82 4.10 -27.79
CA GLN A 210 5.40 4.48 -27.73
C GLN A 210 4.90 5.08 -29.06
N HIS A 211 5.72 5.83 -29.79
CA HIS A 211 5.35 6.40 -31.10
C HIS A 211 5.34 5.34 -32.23
N SER A 212 6.01 4.23 -32.06
CA SER A 212 6.13 3.17 -33.07
C SER A 212 5.10 2.06 -32.92
N MET A 213 4.40 1.98 -31.77
CA MET A 213 3.42 0.91 -31.49
C MET A 213 2.00 1.31 -31.89
N PRO A 214 1.21 0.40 -32.49
CA PRO A 214 -0.23 0.58 -32.69
C PRO A 214 -0.94 0.80 -31.33
N LYS A 215 -2.01 1.62 -31.33
CA LYS A 215 -2.73 1.97 -30.10
C LYS A 215 -3.25 0.77 -29.32
N GLU A 216 -3.71 -0.27 -30.01
CA GLU A 216 -4.22 -1.51 -29.44
C GLU A 216 -3.11 -2.34 -28.74
N GLU A 217 -1.89 -2.33 -29.29
CA GLU A 217 -0.73 -2.97 -28.69
C GLU A 217 -0.21 -2.18 -27.48
N LEU A 218 -0.30 -0.83 -27.51
CA LEU A 218 0.03 0.06 -26.41
C LEU A 218 -0.86 -0.18 -25.19
N GLU A 219 -2.18 -0.37 -25.40
CA GLU A 219 -3.09 -0.66 -24.29
C GLU A 219 -2.77 -2.03 -23.65
N GLY A 220 -2.45 -3.05 -24.46
CA GLY A 220 -2.01 -4.36 -23.97
C GLY A 220 -0.69 -4.28 -23.22
N ALA A 221 0.31 -3.64 -23.80
CA ALA A 221 1.63 -3.46 -23.20
C ALA A 221 1.59 -2.63 -21.91
N ALA A 222 0.72 -1.61 -21.83
CA ALA A 222 0.53 -0.82 -20.61
C ALA A 222 0.03 -1.70 -19.45
N TRP A 223 -0.92 -2.61 -19.71
CA TRP A 223 -1.39 -3.56 -18.70
C TRP A 223 -0.30 -4.57 -18.29
N GLU A 224 0.48 -5.09 -19.22
CA GLU A 224 1.60 -5.97 -18.93
C GLU A 224 2.66 -5.26 -18.06
N VAL A 225 2.96 -4.00 -18.36
CA VAL A 225 3.87 -3.17 -17.55
C VAL A 225 3.31 -2.94 -16.14
N VAL A 226 2.02 -2.63 -16.00
CA VAL A 226 1.38 -2.48 -14.69
C VAL A 226 1.45 -3.79 -13.90
N PHE A 227 1.14 -4.95 -14.53
CA PHE A 227 1.28 -6.25 -13.90
C PHE A 227 2.73 -6.55 -13.50
N LEU A 228 3.69 -6.25 -14.36
CA LEU A 228 5.11 -6.44 -14.08
C LEU A 228 5.60 -5.55 -12.93
N ILE A 229 5.12 -4.30 -12.84
CA ILE A 229 5.41 -3.39 -11.73
C ILE A 229 4.87 -3.98 -10.42
N VAL A 230 3.60 -4.41 -10.41
CA VAL A 230 2.96 -4.98 -9.22
C VAL A 230 3.68 -6.27 -8.81
N ASP A 231 3.96 -7.17 -9.75
CA ASP A 231 4.64 -8.44 -9.49
C ASP A 231 6.07 -8.21 -8.99
N THR A 232 6.83 -7.31 -9.64
CA THR A 232 8.19 -6.96 -9.22
C THR A 232 8.18 -6.30 -7.83
N PHE A 233 7.22 -5.43 -7.54
CA PHE A 233 7.09 -4.80 -6.24
C PHE A 233 6.74 -5.83 -5.15
N CYS A 234 5.83 -6.77 -5.45
CA CYS A 234 5.51 -7.87 -4.55
C CYS A 234 6.72 -8.78 -4.30
N ASN A 235 7.47 -9.14 -5.35
CA ASN A 235 8.66 -9.97 -5.24
C ASN A 235 9.79 -9.28 -4.46
N VAL A 236 10.00 -7.97 -4.65
CA VAL A 236 10.98 -7.20 -3.87
C VAL A 236 10.58 -7.16 -2.39
N ILE A 237 9.29 -6.99 -2.10
CA ILE A 237 8.78 -7.04 -0.72
C ILE A 237 9.02 -8.42 -0.11
N GLU A 238 8.77 -9.50 -0.84
CA GLU A 238 8.99 -10.86 -0.37
C GLU A 238 10.48 -11.20 -0.19
N GLU A 239 11.33 -10.85 -1.15
CA GLU A 239 12.77 -11.15 -1.13
C GLU A 239 13.56 -10.30 -0.10
N THR A 240 13.09 -9.08 0.19
CA THR A 240 13.72 -8.24 1.23
C THR A 240 13.30 -8.63 2.66
N GLY A 241 12.54 -9.72 2.82
CA GLY A 241 12.07 -10.18 4.13
C GLY A 241 11.00 -9.27 4.75
N LEU A 242 10.47 -8.33 3.99
CA LEU A 242 9.32 -7.49 4.37
C LEU A 242 8.04 -8.35 4.27
N ARG A 243 7.97 -9.42 5.08
CA ARG A 243 6.73 -10.17 5.20
C ARG A 243 5.69 -9.30 5.86
N ALA A 244 4.43 -9.53 5.54
CA ALA A 244 3.30 -8.87 6.21
C ALA A 244 3.36 -8.96 7.76
N LYS A 245 4.16 -9.88 8.30
CA LYS A 245 4.46 -10.02 9.74
C LYS A 245 5.36 -8.91 10.29
N ASP A 246 6.14 -8.24 9.44
CA ASP A 246 7.07 -7.17 9.85
C ASP A 246 6.45 -5.78 9.65
N MET A 247 5.18 -5.75 9.24
CA MET A 247 4.40 -4.52 8.98
C MET A 247 3.33 -4.24 10.05
N ILE A 248 3.36 -4.98 11.16
CA ILE A 248 2.44 -4.81 12.31
C ILE A 248 3.24 -4.44 13.56
#